data_3ca583f56b980c7410ca1a8dfc509c2c
#
_entry.id   3ca583f56b980c7410ca1a8dfc509c2c
#
_cell.length_a   1.000
_cell.length_b   1.000
_cell.length_c   1.000
_cell.angle_alpha   90.00
_cell.angle_beta   90.00
_cell.angle_gamma   90.00
#
_symmetry.space_group_name_H-M   'P 1'
#
loop_
_entity.id
_entity.type
_entity.pdbx_description
1 polymer ?
#
loop_
_entity_poly.entity_id
_entity_poly.type
_entity_poly.pdbx_seq_one_letter_code
_entity_poly.pdbx_strand_id
1 'polypeptide(L)'
;MNKPESLRQHLESAIPELRKNPDRMLVFIDNGTLRATAAPGLSFEYAYTLNLIFTDFAGHPDSIAVPLFAWLLVNQNELMSNLDRAKDSVKFEADILDNKKVDLSFTLPLTERVIVKKQGDGQLLITHPPEPQPDEPYEATDWQLEDGAGNVLANWTSPAP
;
A
#
# COMPACT_ATOMS: atom_id res chain seq x y z
N MET A 1 -11.00 5.99 -4.50
CA MET A 1 -9.83 5.52 -3.74
C MET A 1 -9.02 4.61 -4.65
N ASN A 2 -7.74 4.93 -4.82
CA ASN A 2 -6.86 4.23 -5.79
C ASN A 2 -5.76 3.42 -5.09
N LYS A 3 -5.34 3.84 -3.90
CA LYS A 3 -4.24 3.19 -3.16
C LYS A 3 -4.50 1.73 -2.79
N PRO A 4 -5.71 1.32 -2.32
CA PRO A 4 -5.96 -0.08 -2.00
C PRO A 4 -5.78 -1.02 -3.19
N GLU A 5 -6.30 -0.62 -4.35
CA GLU A 5 -6.16 -1.40 -5.59
C GLU A 5 -4.71 -1.39 -6.10
N SER A 6 -4.04 -0.23 -6.06
CA SER A 6 -2.62 -0.11 -6.42
C SER A 6 -1.72 -1.01 -5.58
N LEU A 7 -1.94 -1.03 -4.25
CA LEU A 7 -1.18 -1.89 -3.34
C LEU A 7 -1.47 -3.37 -3.60
N ARG A 8 -2.75 -3.73 -3.80
CA ARG A 8 -3.14 -5.10 -4.16
C ARG A 8 -2.37 -5.57 -5.40
N GLN A 9 -2.42 -4.82 -6.48
CA GLN A 9 -1.75 -5.15 -7.75
C GLN A 9 -0.23 -5.24 -7.57
N HIS A 10 0.36 -4.35 -6.79
CA HIS A 10 1.79 -4.37 -6.50
C HIS A 10 2.19 -5.68 -5.78
N LEU A 11 1.50 -6.06 -4.70
CA LEU A 11 1.81 -7.28 -3.95
C LEU A 11 1.52 -8.55 -4.75
N GLU A 12 0.42 -8.62 -5.50
CA GLU A 12 0.11 -9.75 -6.39
C GLU A 12 1.17 -9.93 -7.47
N SER A 13 1.68 -8.84 -8.03
CA SER A 13 2.75 -8.91 -9.03
C SER A 13 4.11 -9.26 -8.44
N ALA A 14 4.39 -8.80 -7.22
CA ALA A 14 5.69 -8.99 -6.57
C ALA A 14 5.88 -10.41 -6.02
N ILE A 15 4.82 -11.00 -5.44
CA ILE A 15 4.90 -12.23 -4.65
C ILE A 15 4.45 -13.43 -5.49
N PRO A 16 5.35 -14.39 -5.80
CA PRO A 16 5.02 -15.53 -6.67
C PRO A 16 3.86 -16.40 -6.17
N GLU A 17 3.68 -16.52 -4.86
CA GLU A 17 2.57 -17.27 -4.26
C GLU A 17 1.23 -16.59 -4.51
N LEU A 18 1.14 -15.26 -4.35
CA LEU A 18 -0.08 -14.50 -4.59
C LEU A 18 -0.43 -14.43 -6.07
N ARG A 19 0.58 -14.40 -6.95
CA ARG A 19 0.36 -14.47 -8.40
C ARG A 19 -0.37 -15.75 -8.82
N LYS A 20 -0.13 -16.86 -8.10
CA LYS A 20 -0.80 -18.15 -8.34
C LYS A 20 -2.14 -18.28 -7.63
N ASN A 21 -2.29 -17.62 -6.48
CA ASN A 21 -3.45 -17.72 -5.60
C ASN A 21 -3.86 -16.33 -5.10
N PRO A 22 -4.37 -15.44 -5.97
CA PRO A 22 -4.69 -14.06 -5.59
C PRO A 22 -5.83 -13.96 -4.57
N ASP A 23 -6.69 -14.96 -4.50
CA ASP A 23 -7.80 -15.11 -3.55
C ASP A 23 -7.33 -15.29 -2.10
N ARG A 24 -6.07 -15.62 -1.87
CA ARG A 24 -5.49 -15.70 -0.53
C ARG A 24 -5.17 -14.34 0.10
N MET A 25 -5.19 -13.27 -0.67
CA MET A 25 -5.05 -11.91 -0.16
C MET A 25 -6.39 -11.20 -0.16
N LEU A 26 -6.87 -10.87 1.03
CA LEU A 26 -8.08 -10.09 1.25
C LEU A 26 -7.69 -8.66 1.64
N VAL A 27 -8.43 -7.68 1.13
CA VAL A 27 -8.19 -6.26 1.39
C VAL A 27 -9.46 -5.63 1.91
N PHE A 28 -9.40 -5.03 3.11
CA PHE A 28 -10.51 -4.36 3.76
C PHE A 28 -10.14 -2.94 4.14
N ILE A 29 -11.15 -2.09 4.22
CA ILE A 29 -11.02 -0.71 4.67
C ILE A 29 -11.92 -0.52 5.87
N ASP A 30 -11.32 -0.04 6.96
CA ASP A 30 -12.00 0.28 8.20
C ASP A 30 -11.73 1.73 8.62
N ASN A 31 -12.56 2.24 9.53
CA ASN A 31 -12.39 3.55 10.17
C ASN A 31 -12.21 4.70 9.16
N GLY A 32 -12.90 4.60 8.01
CA GLY A 32 -12.81 5.61 6.96
C GLY A 32 -13.43 6.93 7.39
N THR A 33 -12.75 8.04 7.10
CA THR A 33 -13.25 9.41 7.26
C THR A 33 -13.05 10.22 5.99
N LEU A 34 -13.98 11.14 5.74
CA LEU A 34 -13.89 12.14 4.69
C LEU A 34 -13.67 13.51 5.33
N ARG A 35 -12.59 14.19 4.98
CA ARG A 35 -12.27 15.51 5.50
C ARG A 35 -12.30 16.52 4.36
N ALA A 36 -13.23 17.46 4.43
CA ALA A 36 -13.29 18.60 3.53
C ALA A 36 -12.97 19.88 4.29
N THR A 37 -12.42 20.86 3.60
CA THR A 37 -12.21 22.21 4.13
C THR A 37 -13.39 23.11 3.75
N ALA A 38 -13.66 24.14 4.56
CA ALA A 38 -14.68 25.14 4.27
C ALA A 38 -14.26 26.11 3.14
N ALA A 39 -13.19 25.84 2.42
CA ALA A 39 -12.76 26.62 1.25
C ALA A 39 -13.77 26.48 0.10
N PRO A 40 -13.87 27.48 -0.80
CA PRO A 40 -14.73 27.40 -1.96
C PRO A 40 -14.26 26.29 -2.91
N GLY A 41 -14.78 25.09 -2.70
CA GLY A 41 -14.45 23.90 -3.48
C GLY A 41 -15.00 22.64 -2.81
N LEU A 42 -15.06 21.54 -3.57
CA LEU A 42 -15.52 20.23 -3.09
C LEU A 42 -14.35 19.24 -2.93
N SER A 43 -13.11 19.75 -2.90
CA SER A 43 -11.92 18.93 -2.67
C SER A 43 -11.92 18.40 -1.24
N PHE A 44 -11.47 17.17 -1.08
CA PHE A 44 -11.47 16.48 0.21
C PHE A 44 -10.32 15.47 0.29
N GLU A 45 -10.15 14.90 1.47
CA GLU A 45 -9.18 13.83 1.75
C GLU A 45 -9.91 12.63 2.34
N TYR A 46 -9.61 11.44 1.83
CA TYR A 46 -9.88 10.20 2.52
C TYR A 46 -8.78 9.95 3.56
N ALA A 47 -9.17 9.52 4.76
CA ALA A 47 -8.27 8.92 5.73
C ALA A 47 -8.93 7.62 6.23
N TYR A 48 -8.20 6.51 6.18
CA TYR A 48 -8.75 5.19 6.49
C TYR A 48 -7.67 4.23 6.96
N THR A 49 -8.10 3.16 7.59
CA THR A 49 -7.27 2.01 7.93
C THR A 49 -7.42 0.95 6.85
N LEU A 50 -6.32 0.57 6.22
CA LEU A 50 -6.28 -0.57 5.30
C LEU A 50 -5.84 -1.81 6.06
N ASN A 51 -6.58 -2.90 5.89
CA ASN A 51 -6.26 -4.23 6.41
C ASN A 51 -5.99 -5.16 5.23
N LEU A 52 -4.82 -5.79 5.25
CA LEU A 52 -4.42 -6.86 4.34
C LEU A 52 -4.40 -8.16 5.12
N ILE A 53 -5.13 -9.16 4.67
CA ILE A 53 -5.15 -10.48 5.30
C ILE A 53 -4.66 -11.51 4.28
N PHE A 54 -3.67 -12.29 4.68
CA PHE A 54 -3.11 -13.38 3.89
C PHE A 54 -3.44 -14.69 4.59
N THR A 55 -4.20 -15.54 3.91
CA THR A 55 -4.63 -16.82 4.47
C THR A 55 -3.78 -17.97 3.93
N ASP A 56 -3.46 -18.93 4.81
CA ASP A 56 -2.67 -20.11 4.44
C ASP A 56 -1.34 -19.78 3.73
N PHE A 57 -0.69 -18.67 4.10
CA PHE A 57 0.53 -18.21 3.44
C PHE A 57 1.70 -19.14 3.79
N ALA A 58 2.32 -19.72 2.76
CA ALA A 58 3.43 -20.68 2.91
C ALA A 58 4.81 -20.03 2.66
N GLY A 59 4.84 -18.76 2.22
CA GLY A 59 6.06 -18.02 1.99
C GLY A 59 6.65 -17.43 3.27
N HIS A 60 7.81 -16.79 3.13
CA HIS A 60 8.40 -16.04 4.23
C HIS A 60 7.67 -14.70 4.42
N PRO A 61 7.31 -14.27 5.65
CA PRO A 61 6.64 -13.00 5.87
C PRO A 61 7.36 -11.78 5.30
N ASP A 62 8.69 -11.82 5.21
CA ASP A 62 9.49 -10.74 4.62
C ASP A 62 9.21 -10.55 3.12
N SER A 63 8.73 -11.59 2.43
CA SER A 63 8.30 -11.47 1.03
C SER A 63 7.07 -10.59 0.85
N ILE A 64 6.31 -10.34 1.93
CA ILE A 64 5.22 -9.37 1.98
C ILE A 64 5.72 -8.02 2.49
N ALA A 65 6.47 -8.02 3.61
CA ALA A 65 6.88 -6.80 4.28
C ALA A 65 7.76 -5.90 3.40
N VAL A 66 8.74 -6.47 2.70
CA VAL A 66 9.69 -5.67 1.89
C VAL A 66 9.01 -4.99 0.70
N PRO A 67 8.22 -5.68 -0.15
CA PRO A 67 7.45 -5.01 -1.21
C PRO A 67 6.40 -4.03 -0.67
N LEU A 68 5.78 -4.31 0.47
CA LEU A 68 4.86 -3.38 1.12
C LEU A 68 5.56 -2.06 1.47
N PHE A 69 6.74 -2.11 2.10
CA PHE A 69 7.51 -0.91 2.41
C PHE A 69 8.01 -0.19 1.16
N ALA A 70 8.41 -0.93 0.11
CA ALA A 70 8.78 -0.33 -1.17
C ALA A 70 7.62 0.47 -1.79
N TRP A 71 6.40 -0.06 -1.71
CA TRP A 71 5.21 0.66 -2.16
C TRP A 71 4.90 1.89 -1.29
N LEU A 72 5.05 1.78 0.04
CA LEU A 72 4.80 2.87 0.99
C LEU A 72 5.75 4.05 0.78
N LEU A 73 7.02 3.80 0.44
CA LEU A 73 8.01 4.84 0.15
C LEU A 73 7.52 5.84 -0.90
N VAL A 74 6.78 5.36 -1.90
CA VAL A 74 6.30 6.19 -3.00
C VAL A 74 4.88 6.70 -2.76
N ASN A 75 4.02 5.87 -2.18
CA ASN A 75 2.58 6.14 -2.13
C ASN A 75 2.10 6.68 -0.77
N GLN A 76 2.91 6.55 0.29
CA GLN A 76 2.60 7.05 1.64
C GLN A 76 3.89 7.30 2.43
N ASN A 77 4.84 8.02 1.85
CA ASN A 77 6.18 8.25 2.40
C ASN A 77 6.18 8.90 3.78
N GLU A 78 5.16 9.70 4.12
CA GLU A 78 5.03 10.34 5.42
C GLU A 78 4.97 9.36 6.60
N LEU A 79 4.51 8.11 6.38
CA LEU A 79 4.51 7.08 7.40
C LEU A 79 5.91 6.61 7.76
N MET A 80 6.87 6.76 6.85
CA MET A 80 8.24 6.31 7.03
C MET A 80 9.18 7.46 7.39
N SER A 81 8.89 8.67 6.94
CA SER A 81 9.74 9.85 7.18
C SER A 81 9.55 10.48 8.56
N ASN A 82 8.43 10.24 9.22
CA ASN A 82 8.15 10.74 10.55
C ASN A 82 8.35 9.64 11.61
N LEU A 83 9.42 9.73 12.39
CA LEU A 83 9.80 8.74 13.40
C LEU A 83 8.73 8.50 14.48
N ASP A 84 7.93 9.50 14.82
CA ASP A 84 6.85 9.35 15.80
C ASP A 84 5.65 8.59 15.21
N ARG A 85 5.39 8.77 13.91
CA ARG A 85 4.35 8.02 13.19
C ARG A 85 4.82 6.62 12.79
N ALA A 86 6.11 6.45 12.52
CA ALA A 86 6.69 5.19 12.06
C ALA A 86 6.52 4.05 13.08
N LYS A 87 6.48 4.35 14.37
CA LYS A 87 6.31 3.35 15.44
C LYS A 87 4.99 2.57 15.36
N ASP A 88 3.95 3.21 14.84
CA ASP A 88 2.59 2.65 14.76
C ASP A 88 2.05 2.64 13.31
N SER A 89 2.92 2.84 12.32
CA SER A 89 2.49 3.01 10.93
C SER A 89 2.02 1.71 10.30
N VAL A 90 2.73 0.62 10.52
CA VAL A 90 2.36 -0.71 10.02
C VAL A 90 2.35 -1.67 11.20
N LYS A 91 1.19 -2.22 11.52
CA LYS A 91 1.02 -3.26 12.53
C LYS A 91 0.80 -4.59 11.83
N PHE A 92 1.21 -5.67 12.46
CA PHE A 92 0.94 -7.01 11.95
C PHE A 92 0.55 -7.96 13.08
N GLU A 93 -0.23 -8.96 12.72
CA GLU A 93 -0.56 -10.12 13.56
C GLU A 93 -0.31 -11.38 12.75
N ALA A 94 0.06 -12.46 13.43
CA ALA A 94 0.37 -13.74 12.81
C ALA A 94 -0.20 -14.88 13.62
N ASP A 95 -1.02 -15.71 12.97
CA ASP A 95 -1.50 -16.98 13.51
C ASP A 95 -0.76 -18.14 12.83
N ILE A 96 0.08 -18.83 13.60
CA ILE A 96 0.87 -19.96 13.11
C ILE A 96 -0.02 -21.20 13.12
N LEU A 97 -0.48 -21.64 11.93
CA LEU A 97 -1.40 -22.75 11.77
C LEU A 97 -0.69 -24.10 11.89
N ASP A 98 0.47 -24.23 11.24
CA ASP A 98 1.35 -25.38 11.29
C ASP A 98 2.79 -25.00 10.94
N ASN A 99 3.70 -26.00 10.82
CA ASN A 99 5.11 -25.73 10.52
C ASN A 99 5.37 -25.16 9.11
N LYS A 100 4.34 -24.94 8.28
CA LYS A 100 4.49 -24.53 6.88
C LYS A 100 3.57 -23.38 6.45
N LYS A 101 2.57 -23.03 7.26
CA LYS A 101 1.56 -22.04 6.89
C LYS A 101 1.26 -21.11 8.04
N VAL A 102 1.00 -19.87 7.69
CA VAL A 102 0.65 -18.79 8.63
C VAL A 102 -0.47 -17.95 8.03
N ASP A 103 -1.41 -17.53 8.87
CA ASP A 103 -2.30 -16.43 8.55
C ASP A 103 -1.65 -15.15 9.05
N LEU A 104 -1.55 -14.17 8.16
CA LEU A 104 -0.94 -12.88 8.44
C LEU A 104 -1.95 -11.77 8.21
N SER A 105 -2.00 -10.80 9.10
CA SER A 105 -2.71 -9.56 8.86
C SER A 105 -1.79 -8.37 9.02
N PHE A 106 -1.91 -7.40 8.12
CA PHE A 106 -1.22 -6.12 8.20
C PHE A 106 -2.25 -5.00 8.25
N THR A 107 -2.05 -4.07 9.16
CA THR A 107 -2.92 -2.90 9.33
C THR A 107 -2.11 -1.64 9.18
N LEU A 108 -2.54 -0.74 8.30
CA LEU A 108 -1.83 0.51 8.00
C LEU A 108 -2.79 1.68 7.76
N PRO A 109 -2.49 2.88 8.28
CA PRO A 109 -3.27 4.08 8.01
C PRO A 109 -2.87 4.66 6.65
N LEU A 110 -3.85 4.96 5.80
CA LEU A 110 -3.62 5.60 4.50
C LEU A 110 -4.45 6.86 4.35
N THR A 111 -3.93 7.79 3.57
CA THR A 111 -4.66 9.00 3.16
C THR A 111 -4.64 9.14 1.64
N GLU A 112 -5.71 9.70 1.08
CA GLU A 112 -5.77 10.02 -0.36
C GLU A 112 -6.45 11.39 -0.56
N ARG A 113 -5.77 12.30 -1.23
CA ARG A 113 -6.32 13.60 -1.59
C ARG A 113 -7.14 13.50 -2.87
N VAL A 114 -8.27 14.20 -2.86
CA VAL A 114 -9.15 14.34 -4.03
C VAL A 114 -9.31 15.83 -4.34
N ILE A 115 -8.86 16.21 -5.52
CA ILE A 115 -9.02 17.57 -6.03
C ILE A 115 -10.23 17.61 -6.94
N VAL A 116 -11.18 18.49 -6.62
CA VAL A 116 -12.36 18.73 -7.44
C VAL A 116 -12.27 20.13 -8.03
N LYS A 117 -12.20 20.21 -9.35
CA LYS A 117 -12.14 21.49 -10.10
C LYS A 117 -13.42 21.71 -10.88
N LYS A 118 -13.98 22.91 -10.80
CA LYS A 118 -15.05 23.32 -11.70
C LYS A 118 -14.49 23.47 -13.12
N GLN A 119 -15.18 22.86 -14.05
CA GLN A 119 -15.05 23.09 -15.48
C GLN A 119 -16.17 24.06 -15.93
N GLY A 120 -16.15 24.52 -17.18
CA GLY A 120 -17.28 25.25 -17.74
C GLY A 120 -18.58 24.41 -17.69
N ASP A 121 -19.72 25.06 -17.80
CA ASP A 121 -21.04 24.44 -17.96
C ASP A 121 -21.51 23.49 -16.83
N GLY A 122 -21.08 23.76 -15.60
CA GLY A 122 -21.51 22.99 -14.42
C GLY A 122 -20.84 21.63 -14.24
N GLN A 123 -19.84 21.30 -15.03
CA GLN A 123 -19.06 20.07 -14.91
C GLN A 123 -18.02 20.17 -13.79
N LEU A 124 -17.74 19.01 -13.14
CA LEU A 124 -16.69 18.86 -12.14
C LEU A 124 -15.67 17.83 -12.63
N LEU A 125 -14.40 18.20 -12.55
CA LEU A 125 -13.29 17.30 -12.81
C LEU A 125 -12.72 16.82 -11.47
N ILE A 126 -12.59 15.50 -11.30
CA ILE A 126 -11.99 14.86 -10.13
C ILE A 126 -10.60 14.34 -10.51
N THR A 127 -9.60 14.69 -9.70
CA THR A 127 -8.23 14.18 -9.84
C THR A 127 -7.71 13.67 -8.49
N HIS A 128 -6.92 12.60 -8.53
CA HIS A 128 -6.19 12.06 -7.39
C HIS A 128 -4.70 12.38 -7.61
N PRO A 129 -4.17 13.45 -7.01
CA PRO A 129 -2.76 13.77 -7.16
C PRO A 129 -1.90 12.70 -6.49
N PRO A 130 -0.72 12.39 -7.06
CA PRO A 130 0.24 11.52 -6.40
C PRO A 130 0.73 12.14 -5.10
N GLU A 131 1.35 11.34 -4.25
CA GLU A 131 2.05 11.85 -3.08
C GLU A 131 3.25 12.70 -3.49
N PRO A 132 3.56 13.78 -2.74
CA PRO A 132 4.78 14.54 -2.95
C PRO A 132 5.99 13.61 -2.85
N GLN A 133 6.83 13.63 -3.86
CA GLN A 133 8.08 12.88 -3.85
C GLN A 133 9.21 13.76 -3.33
N PRO A 134 10.32 13.18 -2.81
CA PRO A 134 11.54 13.93 -2.54
C PRO A 134 12.07 14.59 -3.82
N ASP A 135 12.95 15.57 -3.66
CA ASP A 135 13.51 16.36 -4.78
C ASP A 135 14.18 15.52 -5.88
N GLU A 136 14.69 14.35 -5.50
CA GLU A 136 15.16 13.32 -6.43
C GLU A 136 14.14 12.15 -6.41
N PRO A 137 13.29 12.04 -7.44
CA PRO A 137 12.34 10.93 -7.51
C PRO A 137 13.07 9.59 -7.64
N TYR A 138 12.49 8.55 -7.04
CA TYR A 138 13.04 7.20 -7.15
C TYR A 138 13.00 6.72 -8.61
N GLU A 139 14.14 6.29 -9.13
CA GLU A 139 14.21 5.66 -10.45
C GLU A 139 13.50 4.31 -10.43
N ALA A 140 12.84 3.98 -11.53
CA ALA A 140 12.25 2.66 -11.73
C ALA A 140 13.39 1.62 -11.84
N THR A 141 13.51 0.77 -10.83
CA THR A 141 14.55 -0.26 -10.72
C THR A 141 13.90 -1.62 -10.49
N ASP A 142 14.37 -2.63 -11.17
CA ASP A 142 13.93 -4.01 -10.95
C ASP A 142 14.65 -4.58 -9.73
N TRP A 143 13.86 -5.00 -8.75
CA TRP A 143 14.32 -5.58 -7.49
C TRP A 143 14.02 -7.06 -7.40
N GLN A 144 14.95 -7.80 -6.82
CA GLN A 144 14.77 -9.19 -6.45
C GLN A 144 15.13 -9.36 -4.98
N LEU A 145 14.18 -9.88 -4.21
CA LEU A 145 14.39 -10.25 -2.80
C LEU A 145 14.77 -11.72 -2.74
N GLU A 146 15.89 -12.01 -2.10
CA GLU A 146 16.37 -13.38 -1.88
C GLU A 146 16.56 -13.66 -0.39
N ASP A 147 16.40 -14.92 0.01
CA ASP A 147 16.81 -15.37 1.33
C ASP A 147 18.34 -15.63 1.40
N GLY A 148 18.84 -15.93 2.60
CA GLY A 148 20.26 -16.22 2.80
C GLY A 148 20.78 -17.48 2.08
N ALA A 149 19.90 -18.29 1.49
CA ALA A 149 20.21 -19.47 0.68
C ALA A 149 20.13 -19.20 -0.84
N GLY A 150 19.74 -17.98 -1.25
CA GLY A 150 19.60 -17.57 -2.65
C GLY A 150 18.25 -17.95 -3.27
N ASN A 151 17.24 -18.30 -2.46
CA ASN A 151 15.89 -18.51 -2.99
C ASN A 151 15.19 -17.17 -3.19
N VAL A 152 14.57 -16.99 -4.35
CA VAL A 152 13.81 -15.79 -4.69
C VAL A 152 12.49 -15.78 -3.93
N LEU A 153 12.29 -14.77 -3.10
CA LEU A 153 11.09 -14.56 -2.28
C LEU A 153 10.07 -13.63 -2.95
N ALA A 154 10.55 -12.57 -3.61
CA ALA A 154 9.71 -11.60 -4.30
C ALA A 154 10.48 -10.86 -5.40
N ASN A 155 9.76 -10.34 -6.40
CA ASN A 155 10.30 -9.47 -7.45
C ASN A 155 9.33 -8.32 -7.71
N TRP A 156 9.84 -7.11 -7.82
CA TRP A 156 9.03 -5.95 -8.20
C TRP A 156 9.90 -4.90 -8.90
N THR A 157 9.25 -4.03 -9.63
CA THR A 157 9.87 -2.79 -10.10
C THR A 157 9.48 -1.67 -9.14
N SER A 158 10.40 -0.79 -8.79
CA SER A 158 10.05 0.40 -8.01
C SER A 158 8.92 1.13 -8.73
N PRO A 159 7.81 1.45 -8.05
CA PRO A 159 6.76 2.20 -8.68
C PRO A 159 7.34 3.54 -9.17
N ALA A 160 7.03 3.90 -10.41
CA ALA A 160 7.33 5.24 -10.91
C ALA A 160 6.59 6.26 -10.06
N PRO A 161 7.19 7.41 -9.74
CA PRO A 161 6.57 8.49 -8.99
C PRO A 161 5.34 9.07 -9.69
#